data_6bfbface3e651d3f5e2da5a1c2dbf29a
#
_entry.id   6bfbface3e651d3f5e2da5a1c2dbf29a
#
_cell.length_a   1.000
_cell.length_b   1.000
_cell.length_c   1.000
_cell.angle_alpha   90.00
_cell.angle_beta   90.00
_cell.angle_gamma   90.00
#
_symmetry.space_group_name_H-M   'P 1'
#
loop_
_entity.id
_entity.type
_entity.pdbx_description
1 polymer ?
#
loop_
_entity_poly.entity_id
_entity_poly.type
_entity_poly.pdbx_seq_one_letter_code
_entity_poly.pdbx_strand_id
1 'polypeptide(L)'
;GLFWQAWRGQRGIRQFWVVFFLFFMTGLAIVIYLNQTPMQPRERDYAYAGSFYAFAIWCGIGVAAIYDLSKKYLHVSGPVLAAVVSLLALLVPIQMASQTWDDHDRSGRYTCRDFGQNYLMTLQDKGNPIIFTNGDNDTFPLWYNQEVEGVRTDARVCNLSYLQTDWYIDQMKRPAYNSTAVPISWPRIDFCSGTNEYVPIQADAKKQILEFYKENPAQ
;
A
#
# COMPACT_ATOMS: atom_id res chain seq x y z
N GLY A 1 4.00 -21.02 -21.36
CA GLY A 1 4.93 -21.29 -20.22
C GLY A 1 4.40 -22.36 -19.28
N LEU A 2 3.17 -22.22 -18.79
CA LEU A 2 2.58 -23.09 -17.77
C LEU A 2 2.66 -24.59 -18.14
N PHE A 3 2.09 -24.98 -19.26
CA PHE A 3 2.10 -26.39 -19.71
C PHE A 3 3.51 -26.89 -19.99
N TRP A 4 4.36 -26.07 -20.61
CA TRP A 4 5.73 -26.43 -20.90
C TRP A 4 6.54 -26.67 -19.62
N GLN A 5 6.36 -25.83 -18.60
CA GLN A 5 7.00 -26.01 -17.30
C GLN A 5 6.54 -27.31 -16.62
N ALA A 6 5.23 -27.57 -16.61
CA ALA A 6 4.68 -28.79 -16.01
C ALA A 6 5.16 -30.07 -16.73
N TRP A 7 5.43 -30.00 -18.02
CA TRP A 7 5.81 -31.17 -18.84
C TRP A 7 7.31 -31.49 -18.81
N ARG A 8 8.14 -30.67 -18.18
CA ARG A 8 9.62 -30.86 -18.10
C ARG A 8 10.09 -31.85 -17.04
N GLY A 9 9.26 -32.81 -16.67
CA GLY A 9 9.58 -33.84 -15.66
C GLY A 9 9.61 -33.31 -14.23
N GLN A 10 10.22 -34.04 -13.31
CA GLN A 10 10.17 -33.78 -11.86
C GLN A 10 10.65 -32.39 -11.44
N ARG A 11 11.69 -31.85 -12.06
CA ARG A 11 12.19 -30.50 -11.75
C ARG A 11 11.20 -29.44 -12.26
N GLY A 12 10.68 -29.61 -13.45
CA GLY A 12 9.70 -28.70 -14.03
C GLY A 12 8.41 -28.65 -13.21
N ILE A 13 7.90 -29.80 -12.78
CA ILE A 13 6.70 -29.90 -11.94
C ILE A 13 6.88 -29.24 -10.57
N ARG A 14 8.05 -29.37 -9.93
CA ARG A 14 8.32 -28.65 -8.67
C ARG A 14 8.29 -27.14 -8.85
N GLN A 15 8.95 -26.64 -9.89
CA GLN A 15 8.96 -25.20 -10.21
C GLN A 15 7.57 -24.70 -10.60
N PHE A 16 6.80 -25.52 -11.33
CA PHE A 16 5.41 -25.21 -11.64
C PHE A 16 4.58 -24.98 -10.39
N TRP A 17 4.65 -25.86 -9.40
CA TRP A 17 3.91 -25.71 -8.15
C TRP A 17 4.29 -24.45 -7.37
N VAL A 18 5.57 -24.05 -7.39
CA VAL A 18 6.00 -22.81 -6.75
C VAL A 18 5.33 -21.59 -7.38
N VAL A 19 5.36 -21.49 -8.73
CA VAL A 19 4.72 -20.37 -9.44
C VAL A 19 3.20 -20.44 -9.32
N PHE A 20 2.63 -21.65 -9.35
CA PHE A 20 1.19 -21.87 -9.20
C PHE A 20 0.70 -21.40 -7.82
N PHE A 21 1.38 -21.80 -6.75
CA PHE A 21 1.00 -21.35 -5.41
C PHE A 21 1.23 -19.85 -5.22
N LEU A 22 2.28 -19.29 -5.80
CA LEU A 22 2.46 -17.84 -5.81
C LEU A 22 1.27 -17.16 -6.48
N PHE A 23 0.88 -17.59 -7.67
CA PHE A 23 -0.29 -17.08 -8.41
C PHE A 23 -1.59 -17.24 -7.62
N PHE A 24 -1.86 -18.45 -7.12
CA PHE A 24 -3.09 -18.77 -6.41
C PHE A 24 -3.20 -18.01 -5.07
N MET A 25 -2.14 -18.03 -4.24
CA MET A 25 -2.16 -17.43 -2.92
C MET A 25 -2.19 -15.91 -2.95
N THR A 26 -1.54 -15.28 -3.93
CA THR A 26 -1.56 -13.83 -4.09
C THR A 26 -2.72 -13.31 -4.95
N GLY A 27 -3.52 -14.19 -5.53
CA GLY A 27 -4.68 -13.86 -6.34
C GLY A 27 -5.97 -14.40 -5.73
N LEU A 28 -6.39 -15.59 -6.16
CA LEU A 28 -7.68 -16.18 -5.77
C LEU A 28 -7.85 -16.34 -4.26
N ALA A 29 -6.80 -16.74 -3.55
CA ALA A 29 -6.88 -16.85 -2.09
C ALA A 29 -7.11 -15.49 -1.43
N ILE A 30 -6.49 -14.41 -1.94
CA ILE A 30 -6.73 -13.05 -1.46
C ILE A 30 -8.16 -12.58 -1.75
N VAL A 31 -8.70 -12.89 -2.94
CA VAL A 31 -10.11 -12.57 -3.26
C VAL A 31 -11.06 -13.22 -2.25
N ILE A 32 -10.85 -14.51 -1.96
CA ILE A 32 -11.67 -15.24 -0.99
C ILE A 32 -11.48 -14.68 0.43
N TYR A 33 -10.23 -14.39 0.81
CA TYR A 33 -9.92 -13.86 2.15
C TYR A 33 -10.52 -12.47 2.37
N LEU A 34 -10.38 -11.56 1.42
CA LEU A 34 -10.89 -10.19 1.54
C LEU A 34 -12.42 -10.14 1.53
N ASN A 35 -13.08 -11.10 0.83
CA ASN A 35 -14.52 -11.18 0.72
C ASN A 35 -15.20 -9.80 0.58
N GLN A 36 -14.75 -9.02 -0.38
CA GLN A 36 -15.14 -7.62 -0.54
C GLN A 36 -16.63 -7.51 -0.82
N THR A 37 -17.30 -6.63 -0.09
CA THR A 37 -18.71 -6.33 -0.34
C THR A 37 -18.86 -5.46 -1.59
N PRO A 38 -19.94 -5.64 -2.39
CA PRO A 38 -20.14 -4.85 -3.63
C PRO A 38 -20.28 -3.33 -3.41
N MET A 39 -20.55 -2.91 -2.18
CA MET A 39 -20.78 -1.49 -1.81
C MET A 39 -19.51 -0.74 -1.39
N GLN A 40 -18.33 -1.22 -1.74
CA GLN A 40 -17.09 -0.52 -1.41
C GLN A 40 -16.88 0.71 -2.28
N PRO A 41 -16.36 1.82 -1.71
CA PRO A 41 -16.21 3.08 -2.44
C PRO A 41 -15.11 3.06 -3.52
N ARG A 42 -14.23 2.05 -3.53
CA ARG A 42 -13.17 1.87 -4.54
C ARG A 42 -12.79 0.42 -4.74
N GLU A 43 -12.33 0.10 -5.94
CA GLU A 43 -11.68 -1.16 -6.27
C GLU A 43 -10.32 -1.29 -5.55
N ARG A 44 -9.97 -2.53 -5.23
CA ARG A 44 -8.69 -2.85 -4.55
C ARG A 44 -7.82 -3.79 -5.37
N ASP A 45 -7.72 -3.55 -6.66
CA ASP A 45 -6.98 -4.38 -7.62
C ASP A 45 -5.50 -4.54 -7.25
N TYR A 46 -4.93 -3.54 -6.59
CA TYR A 46 -3.56 -3.61 -6.09
C TYR A 46 -3.32 -4.80 -5.14
N ALA A 47 -4.36 -5.33 -4.48
CA ALA A 47 -4.24 -6.49 -3.61
C ALA A 47 -3.86 -7.77 -4.39
N TYR A 48 -4.15 -7.81 -5.69
CA TYR A 48 -3.88 -8.96 -6.57
C TYR A 48 -2.61 -8.80 -7.43
N ALA A 49 -1.87 -7.72 -7.26
CA ALA A 49 -0.68 -7.41 -8.09
C ALA A 49 0.33 -8.56 -8.11
N GLY A 50 0.49 -9.28 -6.98
CA GLY A 50 1.36 -10.45 -6.89
C GLY A 50 0.97 -11.57 -7.85
N SER A 51 -0.31 -11.79 -8.12
CA SER A 51 -0.79 -12.82 -9.06
C SER A 51 -0.46 -12.47 -10.51
N PHE A 52 -0.57 -11.19 -10.89
CA PHE A 52 -0.17 -10.73 -12.22
C PHE A 52 1.34 -10.88 -12.43
N TYR A 53 2.14 -10.59 -11.40
CA TYR A 53 3.58 -10.84 -11.44
C TYR A 53 3.88 -12.34 -11.64
N ALA A 54 3.22 -13.22 -10.90
CA ALA A 54 3.38 -14.66 -11.05
C ALA A 54 2.96 -15.14 -12.44
N PHE A 55 1.87 -14.60 -13.00
CA PHE A 55 1.43 -14.88 -14.37
C PHE A 55 2.47 -14.41 -15.40
N ALA A 56 3.08 -13.26 -15.21
CA ALA A 56 4.16 -12.75 -16.06
C ALA A 56 5.38 -13.70 -16.12
N ILE A 57 5.69 -14.41 -15.02
CA ILE A 57 6.73 -15.45 -15.01
C ILE A 57 6.39 -16.55 -16.02
N TRP A 58 5.14 -17.01 -16.07
CA TRP A 58 4.72 -18.01 -17.09
C TRP A 58 4.74 -17.47 -18.51
N CYS A 59 4.47 -16.18 -18.70
CA CYS A 59 4.65 -15.54 -20.01
C CYS A 59 6.12 -15.59 -20.45
N GLY A 60 7.04 -15.23 -19.56
CA GLY A 60 8.49 -15.30 -19.83
C GLY A 60 8.96 -16.74 -20.09
N ILE A 61 8.52 -17.72 -19.31
CA ILE A 61 8.78 -19.14 -19.55
C ILE A 61 8.18 -19.59 -20.90
N GLY A 62 7.07 -18.98 -21.33
CA GLY A 62 6.45 -19.22 -22.65
C GLY A 62 7.38 -18.90 -23.81
N VAL A 63 8.21 -17.87 -23.69
CA VAL A 63 9.22 -17.53 -24.71
C VAL A 63 10.24 -18.67 -24.86
N ALA A 64 10.71 -19.24 -23.75
CA ALA A 64 11.60 -20.41 -23.78
C ALA A 64 10.91 -21.64 -24.40
N ALA A 65 9.62 -21.83 -24.11
CA ALA A 65 8.83 -22.90 -24.73
C ALA A 65 8.72 -22.73 -26.26
N ILE A 66 8.48 -21.53 -26.74
CA ILE A 66 8.42 -21.21 -28.18
C ILE A 66 9.78 -21.48 -28.81
N TYR A 67 10.87 -21.08 -28.16
CA TYR A 67 12.22 -21.37 -28.66
C TYR A 67 12.47 -22.87 -28.77
N ASP A 68 12.19 -23.66 -27.74
CA ASP A 68 12.40 -25.12 -27.75
C ASP A 68 11.54 -25.81 -28.82
N LEU A 69 10.28 -25.42 -28.97
CA LEU A 69 9.39 -25.94 -30.01
C LEU A 69 9.87 -25.56 -31.40
N SER A 70 10.24 -24.30 -31.61
CA SER A 70 10.74 -23.82 -32.90
C SER A 70 12.05 -24.51 -33.29
N LYS A 71 12.96 -24.73 -32.32
CA LYS A 71 14.19 -25.47 -32.56
C LYS A 71 13.97 -26.92 -33.00
N LYS A 72 12.87 -27.54 -32.53
CA LYS A 72 12.51 -28.92 -32.90
C LYS A 72 12.04 -29.02 -34.35
N TYR A 73 11.37 -27.98 -34.85
CA TYR A 73 10.73 -28.03 -36.19
C TYR A 73 11.48 -27.20 -37.23
N LEU A 74 12.25 -26.17 -36.81
CA LEU A 74 12.99 -25.31 -37.73
C LEU A 74 14.48 -25.67 -37.68
N HIS A 75 15.07 -25.96 -38.85
CA HIS A 75 16.50 -26.28 -38.99
C HIS A 75 17.36 -25.01 -39.07
N VAL A 76 17.16 -24.08 -38.13
CA VAL A 76 17.88 -22.80 -38.03
C VAL A 76 18.91 -22.87 -36.90
N SER A 77 20.03 -22.16 -37.04
CA SER A 77 21.06 -22.10 -35.98
C SER A 77 20.48 -21.58 -34.68
N GLY A 78 20.84 -22.21 -33.55
CA GLY A 78 20.31 -21.88 -32.22
C GLY A 78 20.41 -20.41 -31.83
N PRO A 79 21.54 -19.71 -32.04
CA PRO A 79 21.69 -18.29 -31.72
C PRO A 79 20.77 -17.37 -32.54
N VAL A 80 20.64 -17.64 -33.85
CA VAL A 80 19.75 -16.84 -34.72
C VAL A 80 18.28 -17.02 -34.29
N LEU A 81 17.87 -18.27 -34.06
CA LEU A 81 16.52 -18.56 -33.59
C LEU A 81 16.23 -17.89 -32.23
N ALA A 82 17.18 -17.94 -31.29
CA ALA A 82 17.04 -17.28 -30.00
C ALA A 82 16.86 -15.76 -30.15
N ALA A 83 17.66 -15.13 -31.01
CA ALA A 83 17.55 -13.71 -31.29
C ALA A 83 16.17 -13.34 -31.88
N VAL A 84 15.70 -14.10 -32.88
CA VAL A 84 14.40 -13.85 -33.52
C VAL A 84 13.25 -14.02 -32.52
N VAL A 85 13.23 -15.13 -31.77
CA VAL A 85 12.17 -15.38 -30.78
C VAL A 85 12.19 -14.31 -29.69
N SER A 86 13.38 -13.88 -29.22
CA SER A 86 13.47 -12.83 -28.21
C SER A 86 13.01 -11.46 -28.72
N LEU A 87 13.39 -11.09 -29.95
CA LEU A 87 12.94 -9.84 -30.57
C LEU A 87 11.43 -9.79 -30.77
N LEU A 88 10.83 -10.89 -31.23
CA LEU A 88 9.37 -11.00 -31.36
C LEU A 88 8.68 -10.94 -30.00
N ALA A 89 9.23 -11.60 -28.99
CA ALA A 89 8.67 -11.58 -27.64
C ALA A 89 8.74 -10.19 -26.99
N LEU A 90 9.77 -9.39 -27.30
CA LEU A 90 9.91 -8.01 -26.80
C LEU A 90 8.84 -7.07 -27.36
N LEU A 91 8.17 -7.40 -28.47
CA LEU A 91 7.06 -6.60 -28.97
C LEU A 91 5.91 -6.49 -27.96
N VAL A 92 5.69 -7.53 -27.14
CA VAL A 92 4.62 -7.52 -26.13
C VAL A 92 4.87 -6.44 -25.06
N PRO A 93 5.98 -6.44 -24.31
CA PRO A 93 6.22 -5.39 -23.31
C PRO A 93 6.41 -3.99 -23.94
N ILE A 94 6.94 -3.89 -25.16
CA ILE A 94 7.05 -2.60 -25.88
C ILE A 94 5.65 -2.06 -26.19
N GLN A 95 4.76 -2.90 -26.72
CA GLN A 95 3.37 -2.50 -26.98
C GLN A 95 2.66 -2.09 -25.70
N MET A 96 2.79 -2.85 -24.63
CA MET A 96 2.21 -2.49 -23.33
C MET A 96 2.73 -1.14 -22.87
N ALA A 97 4.05 -0.93 -22.88
CA ALA A 97 4.66 0.33 -22.47
C ALA A 97 4.15 1.50 -23.32
N SER A 98 4.07 1.33 -24.65
CA SER A 98 3.62 2.39 -25.56
C SER A 98 2.16 2.80 -25.34
N GLN A 99 1.31 1.88 -24.88
CA GLN A 99 -0.12 2.16 -24.66
C GLN A 99 -0.43 2.66 -23.25
N THR A 100 0.38 2.30 -22.27
CA THR A 100 0.08 2.58 -20.86
C THR A 100 1.07 3.55 -20.21
N TRP A 101 2.05 4.06 -20.97
CA TRP A 101 3.08 4.94 -20.42
C TRP A 101 2.52 6.17 -19.74
N ASP A 102 1.62 6.89 -20.42
CA ASP A 102 1.04 8.12 -19.91
C ASP A 102 0.23 7.91 -18.63
N ASP A 103 -0.46 6.76 -18.53
CA ASP A 103 -1.24 6.40 -17.35
C ASP A 103 -0.35 6.05 -16.14
N HIS A 104 0.84 5.53 -16.39
CA HIS A 104 1.75 5.05 -15.35
C HIS A 104 2.90 6.02 -15.05
N ASP A 105 3.16 6.99 -15.92
CA ASP A 105 4.19 8.00 -15.66
C ASP A 105 3.76 8.92 -14.51
N ARG A 106 4.52 8.84 -13.42
CA ARG A 106 4.34 9.64 -12.21
C ARG A 106 5.42 10.72 -12.07
N SER A 107 6.35 10.85 -13.01
CA SER A 107 7.52 11.70 -12.91
C SER A 107 7.20 13.19 -12.73
N GLY A 108 6.05 13.66 -13.26
CA GLY A 108 5.58 15.04 -13.13
C GLY A 108 4.47 15.26 -12.09
N ARG A 109 4.15 14.29 -11.25
CA ARG A 109 3.01 14.36 -10.34
C ARG A 109 3.44 14.72 -8.92
N TYR A 110 3.53 16.02 -8.64
CA TYR A 110 3.93 16.55 -7.33
C TYR A 110 2.78 16.94 -6.42
N THR A 111 1.54 16.70 -6.79
CA THR A 111 0.34 17.14 -6.04
C THR A 111 0.37 16.75 -4.57
N CYS A 112 0.74 15.51 -4.24
CA CYS A 112 0.80 15.05 -2.85
C CYS A 112 1.91 15.76 -2.06
N ARG A 113 3.07 15.98 -2.68
CA ARG A 113 4.18 16.74 -2.07
C ARG A 113 3.76 18.17 -1.79
N ASP A 114 3.23 18.84 -2.79
CA ASP A 114 2.85 20.25 -2.72
C ASP A 114 1.69 20.46 -1.74
N PHE A 115 0.72 19.54 -1.70
CA PHE A 115 -0.33 19.53 -0.68
C PHE A 115 0.27 19.45 0.73
N GLY A 116 1.13 18.47 1.00
CA GLY A 116 1.75 18.30 2.31
C GLY A 116 2.62 19.51 2.70
N GLN A 117 3.39 20.06 1.76
CA GLN A 117 4.21 21.23 1.99
C GLN A 117 3.34 22.44 2.32
N ASN A 118 2.31 22.73 1.52
CA ASN A 118 1.40 23.83 1.79
C ASN A 118 0.73 23.70 3.16
N TYR A 119 0.30 22.47 3.51
CA TYR A 119 -0.33 22.20 4.80
C TYR A 119 0.62 22.47 5.97
N LEU A 120 1.86 22.01 5.91
CA LEU A 120 2.89 22.26 6.92
C LEU A 120 3.28 23.74 7.03
N MET A 121 3.29 24.46 5.90
CA MET A 121 3.63 25.88 5.87
C MET A 121 2.53 26.80 6.45
N THR A 122 1.32 26.31 6.70
CA THR A 122 0.27 27.07 7.43
C THR A 122 0.51 27.13 8.94
N LEU A 123 1.41 26.29 9.45
CA LEU A 123 1.71 26.25 10.88
C LEU A 123 2.55 27.45 11.33
N GLN A 124 2.41 27.81 12.59
CA GLN A 124 3.21 28.88 13.21
C GLN A 124 4.72 28.58 13.08
N ASP A 125 5.53 29.58 12.81
CA ASP A 125 6.97 29.43 12.57
C ASP A 125 7.77 29.05 13.81
N LYS A 126 7.22 29.23 15.00
CA LYS A 126 7.90 28.97 16.27
C LYS A 126 6.98 28.24 17.25
N GLY A 127 7.57 27.50 18.20
CA GLY A 127 6.84 26.94 19.32
C GLY A 127 6.51 25.43 19.19
N ASN A 128 7.17 24.72 18.29
CA ASN A 128 6.93 23.27 18.10
C ASN A 128 5.44 22.96 17.87
N PRO A 129 4.86 23.40 16.76
CA PRO A 129 3.44 23.24 16.51
C PRO A 129 3.06 21.77 16.38
N ILE A 130 1.88 21.43 16.86
CA ILE A 130 1.29 20.11 16.72
C ILE A 130 0.15 20.22 15.73
N ILE A 131 0.16 19.36 14.70
CA ILE A 131 -0.92 19.28 13.72
C ILE A 131 -1.60 17.92 13.83
N PHE A 132 -2.91 17.92 13.95
CA PHE A 132 -3.72 16.70 13.96
C PHE A 132 -4.24 16.39 12.57
N THR A 133 -4.04 15.16 12.14
CA THR A 133 -4.51 14.62 10.86
C THR A 133 -5.46 13.46 11.10
N ASN A 134 -6.43 13.25 10.21
CA ASN A 134 -7.50 12.29 10.48
C ASN A 134 -7.32 10.92 9.81
N GLY A 135 -6.43 10.79 8.86
CA GLY A 135 -6.23 9.52 8.14
C GLY A 135 -4.97 9.53 7.29
N ASP A 136 -4.84 8.52 6.44
CA ASP A 136 -3.64 8.30 5.64
C ASP A 136 -3.43 9.41 4.59
N ASN A 137 -4.52 9.85 3.97
CA ASN A 137 -4.47 10.78 2.83
C ASN A 137 -3.93 12.17 3.20
N ASP A 138 -4.17 12.63 4.42
CA ASP A 138 -3.67 13.90 4.93
C ASP A 138 -2.38 13.74 5.75
N THR A 139 -2.12 12.56 6.32
CA THR A 139 -0.92 12.28 7.12
C THR A 139 0.30 11.98 6.26
N PHE A 140 0.20 11.06 5.29
CA PHE A 140 1.36 10.58 4.54
C PHE A 140 2.03 11.66 3.69
N PRO A 141 1.31 12.59 3.04
CA PRO A 141 1.96 13.72 2.39
C PRO A 141 2.78 14.61 3.34
N LEU A 142 2.32 14.79 4.58
CA LEU A 142 3.04 15.56 5.58
C LEU A 142 4.31 14.81 6.02
N TRP A 143 4.19 13.53 6.35
CA TRP A 143 5.35 12.71 6.69
C TRP A 143 6.37 12.64 5.55
N TYR A 144 5.93 12.49 4.30
CA TYR A 144 6.84 12.54 3.16
C TYR A 144 7.64 13.84 3.12
N ASN A 145 6.97 14.99 3.31
CA ASN A 145 7.64 16.28 3.33
C ASN A 145 8.63 16.41 4.50
N GLN A 146 8.33 15.84 5.67
CA GLN A 146 9.24 15.85 6.82
C GLN A 146 10.43 14.90 6.62
N GLU A 147 10.15 13.65 6.20
CA GLU A 147 11.15 12.58 6.13
C GLU A 147 12.08 12.71 4.91
N VAL A 148 11.55 13.12 3.76
CA VAL A 148 12.28 13.13 2.49
C VAL A 148 12.74 14.54 2.12
N GLU A 149 11.85 15.53 2.25
CA GLU A 149 12.14 16.90 1.84
C GLU A 149 12.71 17.75 3.00
N GLY A 150 12.66 17.27 4.24
CA GLY A 150 13.16 17.98 5.43
C GLY A 150 12.35 19.23 5.80
N VAL A 151 11.10 19.33 5.35
CA VAL A 151 10.24 20.50 5.54
C VAL A 151 9.56 20.43 6.91
N ARG A 152 9.69 21.50 7.71
CA ARG A 152 9.02 21.68 8.99
C ARG A 152 9.18 20.49 9.95
N THR A 153 10.40 20.01 10.10
CA THR A 153 10.76 18.96 11.06
C THR A 153 10.59 19.40 12.53
N ASP A 154 10.34 20.68 12.76
CA ASP A 154 9.96 21.27 14.06
C ASP A 154 8.48 21.02 14.42
N ALA A 155 7.63 20.69 13.43
CA ALA A 155 6.22 20.41 13.63
C ALA A 155 5.97 18.93 13.96
N ARG A 156 5.05 18.68 14.89
CA ARG A 156 4.64 17.30 15.23
C ARG A 156 3.35 16.93 14.51
N VAL A 157 3.45 16.04 13.55
CA VAL A 157 2.28 15.47 12.86
C VAL A 157 1.71 14.33 13.70
N CYS A 158 0.45 14.46 14.10
CA CYS A 158 -0.24 13.53 14.99
C CYS A 158 -1.48 12.97 14.28
N ASN A 159 -1.45 11.69 13.92
CA ASN A 159 -2.57 11.02 13.28
C ASN A 159 -3.59 10.56 14.33
N LEU A 160 -4.83 11.06 14.24
CA LEU A 160 -5.91 10.77 15.19
C LEU A 160 -6.32 9.30 15.15
N SER A 161 -6.28 8.65 13.99
CA SER A 161 -6.61 7.23 13.86
C SER A 161 -5.60 6.34 14.60
N TYR A 162 -4.31 6.70 14.58
CA TYR A 162 -3.26 5.95 15.26
C TYR A 162 -3.21 6.25 16.77
N LEU A 163 -3.73 7.40 17.22
CA LEU A 163 -3.87 7.68 18.66
C LEU A 163 -4.81 6.70 19.39
N GLN A 164 -5.51 5.83 18.68
CA GLN A 164 -6.25 4.73 19.26
C GLN A 164 -5.37 3.53 19.67
N THR A 165 -4.06 3.60 19.39
CA THR A 165 -3.11 2.53 19.66
C THR A 165 -2.06 2.97 20.68
N ASP A 166 -1.73 2.08 21.60
CA ASP A 166 -0.77 2.35 22.68
C ASP A 166 0.65 2.65 22.16
N TRP A 167 1.11 1.91 21.16
CA TRP A 167 2.44 2.11 20.56
C TRP A 167 2.60 3.51 19.95
N TYR A 168 1.54 4.04 19.33
CA TYR A 168 1.60 5.35 18.72
C TYR A 168 1.57 6.48 19.76
N ILE A 169 0.79 6.31 20.84
CA ILE A 169 0.81 7.23 21.98
C ILE A 169 2.22 7.27 22.59
N ASP A 170 2.84 6.11 22.80
CA ASP A 170 4.23 6.02 23.28
C ASP A 170 5.22 6.74 22.34
N GLN A 171 5.00 6.63 21.03
CA GLN A 171 5.83 7.34 20.03
C GLN A 171 5.61 8.85 20.10
N MET A 172 4.39 9.33 20.27
CA MET A 172 4.08 10.74 20.39
C MET A 172 4.64 11.36 21.67
N LYS A 173 4.81 10.59 22.73
CA LYS A 173 5.45 11.02 23.99
C LYS A 173 6.97 11.15 23.91
N ARG A 174 7.58 10.88 22.76
CA ARG A 174 9.03 11.05 22.53
C ARG A 174 9.27 12.18 21.54
N PRO A 175 10.38 12.93 21.69
CA PRO A 175 10.76 13.90 20.65
C PRO A 175 11.09 13.20 19.36
N ALA A 176 10.87 13.86 18.22
CA ALA A 176 11.27 13.38 16.91
C ALA A 176 11.79 14.55 16.08
N TYR A 177 12.91 14.34 15.39
CA TYR A 177 13.63 15.38 14.65
C TYR A 177 13.87 16.62 15.52
N ASN A 178 13.41 17.79 15.07
CA ASN A 178 13.51 19.05 15.79
C ASN A 178 12.25 19.37 16.62
N SER A 179 11.27 18.46 16.64
CA SER A 179 10.01 18.65 17.38
C SER A 179 10.10 18.08 18.80
N THR A 180 9.41 18.72 19.73
CA THR A 180 9.26 18.21 21.10
C THR A 180 8.23 17.08 21.17
N ALA A 181 8.23 16.36 22.28
CA ALA A 181 7.17 15.39 22.59
C ALA A 181 5.80 16.08 22.67
N VAL A 182 4.76 15.38 22.24
CA VAL A 182 3.36 15.80 22.49
C VAL A 182 3.12 15.78 24.00
N PRO A 183 2.53 16.80 24.62
CA PRO A 183 2.36 16.92 26.08
C PRO A 183 1.23 16.01 26.61
N ILE A 184 1.38 14.69 26.42
CA ILE A 184 0.46 13.68 26.95
C ILE A 184 0.92 13.33 28.37
N SER A 185 0.14 13.72 29.37
CA SER A 185 0.45 13.51 30.79
C SER A 185 0.13 12.11 31.30
N TRP A 186 -0.66 11.33 30.57
CA TRP A 186 -1.12 10.00 31.01
C TRP A 186 0.05 9.02 31.18
N PRO A 187 0.13 8.29 32.28
CA PRO A 187 1.04 7.17 32.43
C PRO A 187 0.64 6.02 31.50
N ARG A 188 1.59 5.17 31.14
CA ARG A 188 1.36 4.07 30.18
C ARG A 188 0.20 3.15 30.59
N ILE A 189 0.02 2.93 31.88
CA ILE A 189 -1.05 2.07 32.40
C ILE A 189 -2.45 2.55 32.01
N ASP A 190 -2.62 3.85 31.74
CA ASP A 190 -3.93 4.41 31.40
C ASP A 190 -4.32 4.21 29.93
N PHE A 191 -3.35 3.93 29.05
CA PHE A 191 -3.60 3.80 27.62
C PHE A 191 -3.06 2.51 26.97
N CYS A 192 -2.42 1.63 27.75
CA CYS A 192 -1.98 0.34 27.17
C CYS A 192 -3.18 -0.56 26.86
N SER A 193 -3.04 -1.37 25.81
CA SER A 193 -4.07 -2.30 25.38
C SER A 193 -4.60 -3.16 26.54
N GLY A 194 -5.91 -3.28 26.63
CA GLY A 194 -6.59 -4.04 27.67
C GLY A 194 -6.92 -3.27 28.97
N THR A 195 -6.59 -1.98 29.06
CA THR A 195 -6.89 -1.20 30.28
C THR A 195 -8.14 -0.32 30.16
N ASN A 196 -8.12 0.68 29.31
CA ASN A 196 -9.19 1.68 29.18
C ASN A 196 -9.83 1.72 27.78
N GLU A 197 -10.02 0.57 27.14
CA GLU A 197 -10.57 0.45 25.79
C GLU A 197 -12.07 0.79 25.71
N TYR A 198 -12.75 0.78 26.84
CA TYR A 198 -14.19 1.05 26.92
C TYR A 198 -14.47 2.15 27.94
N VAL A 199 -15.19 3.17 27.51
CA VAL A 199 -15.79 4.15 28.42
C VAL A 199 -17.23 3.71 28.68
N PRO A 200 -17.55 3.09 29.83
CA PRO A 200 -18.92 2.72 30.14
C PRO A 200 -19.73 3.99 30.42
N ILE A 201 -20.62 4.33 29.50
CA ILE A 201 -21.56 5.41 29.70
C ILE A 201 -22.76 4.83 30.52
N GLN A 202 -22.89 5.26 31.76
CA GLN A 202 -24.01 4.86 32.58
C GLN A 202 -25.33 5.32 31.96
N ALA A 203 -26.40 4.54 32.15
CA ALA A 203 -27.72 4.81 31.57
C ALA A 203 -28.26 6.22 31.91
N ASP A 204 -27.99 6.67 33.12
CA ASP A 204 -28.44 7.99 33.62
C ASP A 204 -27.65 9.12 32.93
N ALA A 205 -26.33 8.95 32.72
CA ALA A 205 -25.50 9.91 31.99
C ALA A 205 -25.93 10.01 30.52
N LYS A 206 -26.23 8.86 29.87
CA LYS A 206 -26.77 8.82 28.53
C LYS A 206 -28.07 9.60 28.39
N LYS A 207 -28.98 9.44 29.39
CA LYS A 207 -30.27 10.15 29.43
C LYS A 207 -30.07 11.67 29.55
N GLN A 208 -29.20 12.11 30.45
CA GLN A 208 -28.86 13.52 30.64
C GLN A 208 -28.23 14.14 29.37
N ILE A 209 -27.33 13.43 28.68
CA ILE A 209 -26.72 13.87 27.42
C ILE A 209 -27.82 14.02 26.36
N LEU A 210 -28.69 13.03 26.20
CA LEU A 210 -29.79 13.08 25.24
C LEU A 210 -30.79 14.21 25.51
N GLU A 211 -31.09 14.51 26.78
CA GLU A 211 -31.95 15.62 27.18
C GLU A 211 -31.27 16.96 26.88
N PHE A 212 -29.97 17.09 27.18
CA PHE A 212 -29.17 18.29 26.86
C PHE A 212 -29.20 18.62 25.35
N TYR A 213 -28.97 17.62 24.46
CA TYR A 213 -29.02 17.86 23.02
C TYR A 213 -30.45 18.09 22.50
N LYS A 214 -31.48 17.63 23.16
CA LYS A 214 -32.89 17.96 22.82
C LYS A 214 -33.19 19.44 23.13
N GLU A 215 -32.66 19.93 24.26
CA GLU A 215 -32.85 21.30 24.69
C GLU A 215 -31.93 22.28 23.94
N ASN A 216 -30.82 21.81 23.39
CA ASN A 216 -29.81 22.62 22.70
C ASN A 216 -29.51 22.06 21.29
N PRO A 217 -30.46 22.07 20.34
CA PRO A 217 -30.32 21.43 19.04
C PRO A 217 -29.30 22.10 18.09
N ALA A 218 -28.72 23.24 18.48
CA ALA A 218 -27.74 23.99 17.67
C ALA A 218 -26.28 23.77 18.12
N GLN A 219 -26.00 22.91 19.10
CA GLN A 219 -24.70 22.44 19.53
C GLN A 219 -24.50 20.96 19.14
#